data_877fc067ed6d49c70f6239cb33a200de
#
_entry.id   877fc067ed6d49c70f6239cb33a200de
#
_cell.length_a   1.000
_cell.length_b   1.000
_cell.length_c   1.000
_cell.angle_alpha   90.00
_cell.angle_beta   90.00
_cell.angle_gamma   90.00
#
_symmetry.space_group_name_H-M   'P 1'
#
loop_
_entity.id
_entity.type
_entity.pdbx_description
1 polymer ?
#
loop_
_entity_poly.entity_id
_entity_poly.type
_entity_poly.pdbx_seq_one_letter_code
_entity_poly.pdbx_strand_id
1 'polypeptide(L)'
;LLEAEIRGNTAMVAGQPVALGAGYGPVTGRVQIGIRPEYAVLTAGDGLPFTLRRVEDVGRHRIIRGEVAGATVNVIAPEGMAVDASLTHVRFQPERINVYADDWRVAPVGTVGGAV
;
A
#
# COMPACT_ATOMS: atom_id res chain seq x y z
N LEU A 1 -0.99 -4.98 -6.80
CA LEU A 1 -0.40 -5.88 -5.79
C LEU A 1 1.10 -5.70 -5.71
N LEU A 2 1.64 -5.72 -4.51
CA LEU A 2 3.07 -5.58 -4.25
C LEU A 2 3.59 -6.88 -3.65
N GLU A 3 4.72 -7.37 -4.19
CA GLU A 3 5.44 -8.50 -3.60
C GLU A 3 5.90 -8.11 -2.19
N ALA A 4 5.69 -8.99 -1.23
CA ALA A 4 6.00 -8.71 0.16
C ALA A 4 6.40 -9.97 0.93
N GLU A 5 7.06 -9.75 2.05
CA GLU A 5 7.33 -10.77 3.05
C GLU A 5 6.61 -10.38 4.34
N ILE A 6 5.84 -11.27 4.92
CA ILE A 6 5.03 -10.98 6.10
C ILE A 6 5.77 -11.41 7.37
N ARG A 7 5.87 -10.48 8.31
CA ARG A 7 6.47 -10.69 9.63
C ARG A 7 5.53 -10.18 10.71
N GLY A 8 4.61 -11.05 11.16
CA GLY A 8 3.61 -10.68 12.16
C GLY A 8 2.65 -9.63 11.66
N ASN A 9 2.77 -8.40 12.14
CA ASN A 9 1.95 -7.26 11.73
C ASN A 9 2.67 -6.28 10.80
N THR A 10 3.75 -6.73 10.16
CA THR A 10 4.54 -5.92 9.24
C THR A 10 4.73 -6.66 7.93
N ALA A 11 4.59 -5.95 6.81
CA ALA A 11 4.97 -6.44 5.50
C ALA A 11 6.27 -5.77 5.07
N MET A 12 7.21 -6.55 4.57
CA MET A 12 8.45 -6.03 4.00
C MET A 12 8.29 -5.97 2.48
N VAL A 13 8.34 -4.77 1.92
CA VAL A 13 8.25 -4.53 0.49
C VAL A 13 9.56 -3.94 0.02
N ALA A 14 10.29 -4.67 -0.81
CA ALA A 14 11.62 -4.26 -1.30
C ALA A 14 12.55 -3.82 -0.16
N GLY A 15 12.51 -4.50 0.98
CA GLY A 15 13.32 -4.19 2.15
C GLY A 15 12.78 -3.05 3.03
N GLN A 16 11.62 -2.48 2.68
CA GLN A 16 11.00 -1.40 3.46
C GLN A 16 9.82 -1.94 4.28
N PRO A 17 9.70 -1.58 5.55
CA PRO A 17 8.60 -2.03 6.39
C PRO A 17 7.31 -1.27 6.08
N VAL A 18 6.20 -2.01 6.02
CA VAL A 18 4.86 -1.46 5.89
C VAL A 18 4.02 -2.02 7.03
N ALA A 19 3.45 -1.12 7.85
CA ALA A 19 2.61 -1.54 8.96
C ALA A 19 1.29 -2.15 8.43
N LEU A 20 0.89 -3.27 9.03
CA LEU A 20 -0.39 -3.91 8.77
C LEU A 20 -1.33 -3.65 9.95
N GLY A 21 -2.63 -3.54 9.68
CA GLY A 21 -3.63 -3.32 10.73
C GLY A 21 -3.97 -4.57 11.54
N ALA A 22 -3.41 -5.73 11.18
CA ALA A 22 -3.64 -6.99 11.85
C ALA A 22 -2.38 -7.84 11.83
N GLY A 23 -2.28 -8.80 12.75
CA GLY A 23 -1.24 -9.81 12.73
C GLY A 23 -1.60 -10.96 11.81
N TYR A 24 -0.58 -11.53 11.19
CA TYR A 24 -0.72 -12.70 10.32
C TYR A 24 0.19 -13.81 10.82
N GLY A 25 -0.30 -15.03 10.73
CA GLY A 25 0.51 -16.21 10.99
C GLY A 25 1.54 -16.43 9.88
N PRO A 26 2.28 -17.55 9.91
CA PRO A 26 3.19 -17.87 8.82
C PRO A 26 2.45 -17.88 7.49
N VAL A 27 2.94 -17.10 6.53
CA VAL A 27 2.38 -17.03 5.19
C VAL A 27 3.41 -17.57 4.21
N THR A 28 3.03 -18.58 3.44
CA THR A 28 3.91 -19.28 2.50
C THR A 28 3.44 -19.09 1.08
N GLY A 29 4.32 -19.38 0.12
CA GLY A 29 4.04 -19.22 -1.30
C GLY A 29 4.38 -17.82 -1.77
N ARG A 30 3.75 -17.39 -2.86
CA ARG A 30 3.91 -16.05 -3.40
C ARG A 30 3.07 -15.07 -2.59
N VAL A 31 3.72 -14.27 -1.77
CA VAL A 31 3.05 -13.34 -0.87
C VAL A 31 3.04 -11.94 -1.45
N GLN A 32 1.86 -11.33 -1.46
CA GLN A 32 1.65 -9.99 -1.96
C GLN A 32 0.74 -9.20 -1.01
N ILE A 33 0.87 -7.90 -1.01
CA ILE A 33 -0.10 -7.01 -0.37
C ILE A 33 -0.83 -6.20 -1.44
N GLY A 34 -2.08 -5.86 -1.15
CA GLY A 34 -2.90 -5.01 -2.00
C GLY A 34 -3.60 -3.94 -1.21
N ILE A 35 -3.83 -2.81 -1.84
CA ILE A 35 -4.57 -1.70 -1.25
C ILE A 35 -5.38 -1.00 -2.33
N ARG A 36 -6.56 -0.52 -1.98
CA ARG A 36 -7.36 0.28 -2.89
C ARG A 36 -6.77 1.69 -3.02
N PRO A 37 -6.86 2.31 -4.21
CA PRO A 37 -6.28 3.63 -4.47
C PRO A 37 -6.75 4.73 -3.50
N GLU A 38 -7.98 4.67 -3.02
CA GLU A 38 -8.52 5.66 -2.08
C GLU A 38 -7.90 5.59 -0.68
N TYR A 39 -7.19 4.51 -0.35
CA TYR A 39 -6.53 4.32 0.95
C TYR A 39 -5.02 4.51 0.88
N ALA A 40 -4.52 4.97 -0.25
CA ALA A 40 -3.12 5.33 -0.43
C ALA A 40 -2.97 6.85 -0.41
N VAL A 41 -1.92 7.34 0.22
CA VAL A 41 -1.65 8.78 0.35
C VAL A 41 -0.23 9.07 -0.12
N LEU A 42 -0.09 10.05 -1.01
CA LEU A 42 1.23 10.51 -1.43
C LEU A 42 1.83 11.43 -0.38
N THR A 43 3.12 11.28 -0.13
CA THR A 43 3.86 12.04 0.87
C THR A 43 5.20 12.51 0.31
N ALA A 44 5.82 13.44 1.01
CA ALA A 44 7.13 13.99 0.63
C ALA A 44 8.32 13.20 1.18
N GLY A 45 8.10 12.10 1.88
CA GLY A 45 9.20 11.32 2.45
C GLY A 45 8.79 10.18 3.38
N ASP A 46 7.49 10.04 3.63
CA ASP A 46 6.96 9.00 4.51
C ASP A 46 6.33 7.87 3.70
N GLY A 47 6.74 6.63 3.98
CA GLY A 47 6.23 5.44 3.33
C GLY A 47 7.20 4.83 2.33
N LEU A 48 6.67 4.23 1.27
CA LEU A 48 7.46 3.56 0.24
C LEU A 48 7.86 4.54 -0.86
N PRO A 49 9.08 4.44 -1.40
CA PRO A 49 9.46 5.23 -2.57
C PRO A 49 8.48 5.01 -3.72
N PHE A 50 7.98 6.09 -4.28
CA PHE A 50 6.97 6.10 -5.33
C PHE A 50 7.47 6.89 -6.53
N THR A 51 7.38 6.32 -7.72
CA THR A 51 7.72 7.00 -8.97
C THR A 51 6.44 7.41 -9.68
N LEU A 52 6.20 8.71 -9.77
CA LEU A 52 5.05 9.26 -10.48
C LEU A 52 5.19 9.03 -11.98
N ARG A 53 4.17 8.45 -12.61
CA ARG A 53 4.16 8.21 -14.06
C ARG A 53 3.13 9.06 -14.78
N ARG A 54 1.92 9.18 -14.22
CA ARG A 54 0.82 9.85 -14.90
C ARG A 54 -0.19 10.37 -13.89
N VAL A 55 -0.81 11.51 -14.21
CA VAL A 55 -1.93 12.06 -13.46
C VAL A 55 -3.12 12.19 -14.39
N GLU A 56 -4.26 11.62 -14.02
CA GLU A 56 -5.51 11.73 -14.77
C GLU A 56 -6.52 12.49 -13.92
N ASP A 57 -7.04 13.58 -14.45
CA ASP A 57 -8.12 14.34 -13.82
C ASP A 57 -9.45 13.75 -14.27
N VAL A 58 -10.26 13.30 -13.31
CA VAL A 58 -11.57 12.70 -13.60
C VAL A 58 -12.72 13.51 -12.99
N GLY A 59 -12.48 14.80 -12.74
CA GLY A 59 -13.47 15.75 -12.23
C GLY A 59 -13.30 16.02 -10.76
N ARG A 60 -13.94 15.22 -9.88
CA ARG A 60 -13.90 15.44 -8.43
C ARG A 60 -12.60 14.99 -7.76
N HIS A 61 -11.81 14.18 -8.46
CA HIS A 61 -10.54 13.68 -7.95
C HIS A 61 -9.58 13.41 -9.09
N ARG A 62 -8.35 13.09 -8.74
CA ARG A 62 -7.31 12.71 -9.71
C ARG A 62 -6.87 11.30 -9.44
N ILE A 63 -6.65 10.54 -10.49
CA ILE A 63 -6.02 9.23 -10.41
C ILE A 63 -4.54 9.41 -10.72
N ILE A 64 -3.70 9.09 -9.76
CA ILE A 64 -2.25 9.19 -9.89
C ILE A 64 -1.72 7.79 -10.11
N ARG A 65 -1.08 7.59 -11.25
CA ARG A 65 -0.49 6.31 -11.62
C ARG A 65 1.01 6.38 -11.43
N GLY A 66 1.56 5.39 -10.75
CA GLY A 66 2.98 5.33 -10.51
C GLY A 66 3.45 3.93 -10.20
N GLU A 67 4.67 3.83 -9.71
CA GLU A 67 5.32 2.55 -9.43
C GLU A 67 5.97 2.55 -8.05
N VAL A 68 5.85 1.40 -7.38
CA VAL A 68 6.57 1.08 -6.15
C VAL A 68 7.28 -0.24 -6.39
N ALA A 69 8.60 -0.27 -6.25
CA ALA A 69 9.41 -1.48 -6.42
C ALA A 69 9.13 -2.20 -7.75
N GLY A 70 8.89 -1.45 -8.82
CA GLY A 70 8.59 -1.98 -10.16
C GLY A 70 7.15 -2.40 -10.39
N ALA A 71 6.27 -2.33 -9.39
CA ALA A 71 4.87 -2.66 -9.52
C ALA A 71 4.01 -1.40 -9.65
N THR A 72 2.96 -1.47 -10.46
CA THR A 72 2.03 -0.36 -10.63
C THR A 72 1.19 -0.15 -9.38
N VAL A 73 1.16 1.09 -8.90
CA VAL A 73 0.34 1.51 -7.76
C VAL A 73 -0.43 2.75 -8.18
N ASN A 74 -1.74 2.74 -7.96
CA ASN A 74 -2.60 3.88 -8.23
C ASN A 74 -3.00 4.54 -6.91
N VAL A 75 -3.11 5.87 -6.94
CA VAL A 75 -3.52 6.68 -5.78
C VAL A 75 -4.64 7.60 -6.23
N ILE A 76 -5.69 7.71 -5.43
CA ILE A 76 -6.74 8.70 -5.67
C ILE A 76 -6.48 9.88 -4.76
N ALA A 77 -6.24 11.04 -5.38
CA ALA A 77 -6.06 12.31 -4.68
C ALA A 77 -7.31 13.17 -4.80
N PRO A 78 -7.75 13.83 -3.71
CA PRO A 78 -8.91 14.71 -3.79
C PRO A 78 -8.62 15.93 -4.65
N GLU A 79 -9.70 16.52 -5.18
CA GLU A 79 -9.63 17.78 -5.88
C GLU A 79 -8.98 18.86 -5.00
N GLY A 80 -8.12 19.67 -5.60
CA GLY A 80 -7.43 20.73 -4.88
C GLY A 80 -6.12 20.31 -4.20
N MET A 81 -5.82 19.02 -4.14
CA MET A 81 -4.52 18.57 -3.66
C MET A 81 -3.44 18.86 -4.70
N ALA A 82 -2.37 19.52 -4.29
CA ALA A 82 -1.22 19.73 -5.18
C ALA A 82 -0.49 18.41 -5.41
N VAL A 83 -0.28 18.07 -6.67
CA VAL A 83 0.47 16.87 -7.07
C VAL A 83 1.67 17.33 -7.87
N ASP A 84 2.85 17.20 -7.31
CA ASP A 84 4.10 17.64 -7.93
C ASP A 84 5.26 16.70 -7.58
N ALA A 85 6.46 17.06 -8.03
CA ALA A 85 7.65 16.24 -7.85
C ALA A 85 8.11 16.11 -6.39
N SER A 86 7.56 16.89 -5.46
CA SER A 86 7.87 16.74 -4.03
C SER A 86 7.22 15.50 -3.42
N LEU A 87 6.19 14.95 -4.05
CA LEU A 87 5.49 13.75 -3.60
C LEU A 87 6.22 12.51 -4.10
N THR A 88 7.23 12.10 -3.37
CA THR A 88 8.18 11.04 -3.74
C THR A 88 7.90 9.69 -3.09
N HIS A 89 6.93 9.64 -2.18
CA HIS A 89 6.60 8.44 -1.40
C HIS A 89 5.10 8.23 -1.33
N VAL A 90 4.70 7.00 -1.02
CA VAL A 90 3.31 6.64 -0.80
C VAL A 90 3.17 5.90 0.53
N ARG A 91 2.15 6.26 1.28
CA ARG A 91 1.78 5.60 2.53
C ARG A 91 0.42 4.95 2.39
N PHE A 92 0.25 3.77 2.95
CA PHE A 92 -1.01 3.04 2.94
C PHE A 92 -1.65 3.07 4.32
N GLN A 93 -2.99 3.12 4.36
CA GLN A 93 -3.72 2.93 5.61
C GLN A 93 -3.58 1.48 6.07
N PRO A 94 -2.95 1.21 7.22
CA PRO A 94 -2.60 -0.16 7.61
C PRO A 94 -3.80 -1.10 7.69
N GLU A 95 -4.93 -0.65 8.23
CA GLU A 95 -6.14 -1.45 8.40
C GLU A 95 -6.87 -1.76 7.09
N ARG A 96 -6.43 -1.15 5.99
CA ARG A 96 -7.01 -1.35 4.65
C ARG A 96 -6.15 -2.21 3.74
N ILE A 97 -4.99 -2.63 4.21
CA ILE A 97 -4.09 -3.49 3.45
C ILE A 97 -4.59 -4.93 3.54
N ASN A 98 -4.70 -5.59 2.39
CA ASN A 98 -5.00 -7.01 2.31
C ASN A 98 -3.74 -7.80 1.98
N VAL A 99 -3.63 -9.00 2.53
CA VAL A 99 -2.52 -9.92 2.28
C VAL A 99 -3.01 -11.08 1.41
N TYR A 100 -2.23 -11.44 0.42
CA TYR A 100 -2.52 -12.53 -0.51
C TYR A 100 -1.36 -13.51 -0.54
N ALA A 101 -1.68 -14.79 -0.59
CA ALA A 101 -0.72 -15.87 -0.81
C ALA A 101 -1.21 -16.70 -1.98
N ASP A 102 -0.39 -16.84 -3.03
CA ASP A 102 -0.74 -17.56 -4.25
C ASP A 102 -2.09 -17.12 -4.83
N ASP A 103 -2.33 -15.79 -4.87
CA ASP A 103 -3.54 -15.12 -5.36
C ASP A 103 -4.79 -15.29 -4.49
N TRP A 104 -4.67 -15.94 -3.33
CA TRP A 104 -5.76 -16.05 -2.36
C TRP A 104 -5.58 -15.07 -1.21
N ARG A 105 -6.68 -14.42 -0.82
CA ARG A 105 -6.67 -13.53 0.33
C ARG A 105 -6.45 -14.32 1.61
N VAL A 106 -5.50 -13.87 2.43
CA VAL A 106 -5.17 -14.48 3.72
C VAL A 106 -5.92 -13.77 4.83
N ALA A 107 -6.62 -14.53 5.67
CA ALA A 107 -7.28 -13.98 6.84
C ALA A 107 -6.25 -13.66 7.94
N PRO A 108 -6.39 -12.54 8.66
CA PRO A 108 -5.52 -12.26 9.79
C PRO A 108 -5.78 -13.22 10.95
N VAL A 109 -4.73 -13.49 11.73
CA VAL A 109 -4.84 -14.34 12.93
C VAL A 109 -5.08 -13.53 14.20
N GLY A 110 -4.96 -12.21 14.11
CA GLY A 110 -5.25 -11.31 15.22
C GLY A 110 -5.18 -9.86 14.77
N THR A 111 -5.95 -8.98 15.42
CA THR A 111 -5.90 -7.56 15.17
C THR A 111 -4.86 -6.88 16.04
N VAL A 112 -4.13 -5.92 15.46
CA VAL A 112 -3.15 -5.13 16.22
C VAL A 112 -3.89 -4.32 17.28
N GLY A 113 -3.50 -4.51 18.57
CA GLY A 113 -4.17 -3.86 19.68
C GLY A 113 -5.56 -4.39 19.98
N GLY A 114 -6.01 -5.39 19.24
CA GLY A 114 -7.30 -6.01 19.48
C GLY A 114 -7.28 -6.97 20.65
N ALA A 115 -8.29 -6.91 21.49
CA ALA A 115 -8.55 -7.92 22.49
C ALA A 115 -9.23 -9.11 21.83
N VAL A 116 -8.94 -10.26 22.29
CA VAL A 116 -9.58 -11.48 21.81
C VAL A 116 -10.51 -12.00 22.90
#